data_15f48f68d52e6e8dacd38eaff8ba88a3
#
_entry.id   15f48f68d52e6e8dacd38eaff8ba88a3
#
_cell.length_a   1.000
_cell.length_b   1.000
_cell.length_c   1.000
_cell.angle_alpha   90.00
_cell.angle_beta   90.00
_cell.angle_gamma   90.00
#
_symmetry.space_group_name_H-M   'P 1'
#
loop_
_entity.id
_entity.type
_entity.pdbx_description
1 polymer ?
#
loop_
_entity_poly.entity_id
_entity_poly.type
_entity_poly.pdbx_seq_one_letter_code
_entity_poly.pdbx_strand_id
1 'polypeptide(L)'
;MRLRDVTNLLLLAALWGGSFLFMRIGAGPFGAIPMAGLRTGIAALVLVALLAARGGTAEMRVAPGALLMMGLLNSAIPFALFGFAAISLKAGFSAILNATAPFWGALVAFAWLGDRITKLRVFGLVVGFSGVVVLVWGKLSFGAGGTGPAILAALGATLLYGISANYARRKLAGTGALANSAGSQLAAALVLLPFTVAYWPAVMPGVLPWLAVIAMAVFSTALAYVIYFRLIASVGATRAITVTFLIPVTGMFWGWVFLAEAVTWNMAAGTVVILLGTALTTGLIGARTTPA
;
A
#
# COMPACT_ATOMS: atom_id res chain seq x y z
N MET A 1 -9.55 -13.66 -18.25
CA MET A 1 -8.37 -14.02 -17.42
C MET A 1 -8.28 -15.53 -17.35
N ARG A 2 -7.08 -16.10 -17.45
CA ARG A 2 -6.86 -17.53 -17.20
C ARG A 2 -7.05 -17.83 -15.71
N LEU A 3 -7.37 -19.07 -15.34
CA LEU A 3 -7.53 -19.46 -13.93
C LEU A 3 -6.31 -19.07 -13.07
N ARG A 4 -5.10 -19.27 -13.58
CA ARG A 4 -3.84 -18.87 -12.94
C ARG A 4 -3.77 -17.37 -12.61
N ASP A 5 -4.31 -16.51 -13.49
CA ASP A 5 -4.28 -15.06 -13.26
C ASP A 5 -5.26 -14.67 -12.15
N VAL A 6 -6.43 -15.34 -12.10
CA VAL A 6 -7.41 -15.13 -11.03
C VAL A 6 -6.82 -15.59 -9.69
N THR A 7 -6.18 -16.76 -9.65
CA THR A 7 -5.50 -17.25 -8.43
C THR A 7 -4.40 -16.28 -7.97
N ASN A 8 -3.57 -15.78 -8.88
CA ASN A 8 -2.53 -14.80 -8.55
C ASN A 8 -3.14 -13.49 -8.02
N LEU A 9 -4.27 -13.03 -8.57
CA LEU A 9 -4.96 -11.83 -8.12
C LEU A 9 -5.53 -12.00 -6.71
N LEU A 10 -6.18 -13.14 -6.45
CA LEU A 10 -6.72 -13.44 -5.12
C LEU A 10 -5.61 -13.62 -4.08
N LEU A 11 -4.53 -14.33 -4.43
CA LEU A 11 -3.36 -14.48 -3.57
C LEU A 11 -2.74 -13.12 -3.25
N LEU A 12 -2.55 -12.27 -4.25
CA LEU A 12 -2.00 -10.93 -4.06
C LEU A 12 -2.89 -10.08 -3.15
N ALA A 13 -4.23 -10.16 -3.32
CA ALA A 13 -5.18 -9.48 -2.45
C ALA A 13 -5.07 -9.97 -1.00
N ALA A 14 -4.95 -11.29 -0.79
CA ALA A 14 -4.76 -11.89 0.52
C ALA A 14 -3.44 -11.43 1.17
N LEU A 15 -2.34 -11.40 0.41
CA LEU A 15 -1.02 -10.96 0.88
C LEU A 15 -1.01 -9.48 1.25
N TRP A 16 -1.58 -8.61 0.40
CA TRP A 16 -1.61 -7.18 0.69
C TRP A 16 -2.61 -6.82 1.79
N GLY A 17 -3.78 -7.47 1.85
CA GLY A 17 -4.71 -7.32 2.97
C GLY A 17 -4.11 -7.84 4.29
N GLY A 18 -3.39 -8.96 4.24
CA GLY A 18 -2.65 -9.52 5.39
C GLY A 18 -1.54 -8.60 5.91
N SER A 19 -1.03 -7.69 5.08
CA SER A 19 -0.06 -6.68 5.54
C SER A 19 -0.60 -5.84 6.70
N PHE A 20 -1.90 -5.50 6.70
CA PHE A 20 -2.53 -4.72 7.77
C PHE A 20 -2.67 -5.52 9.06
N LEU A 21 -2.94 -6.83 8.98
CA LEU A 21 -2.88 -7.74 10.12
C LEU A 21 -1.49 -7.74 10.76
N PHE A 22 -0.45 -7.97 9.95
CA PHE A 22 0.93 -8.01 10.44
C PHE A 22 1.39 -6.67 11.00
N MET A 23 1.01 -5.55 10.37
CA MET A 23 1.27 -4.22 10.93
C MET A 23 0.58 -4.03 12.28
N ARG A 24 -0.66 -4.47 12.44
CA ARG A 24 -1.39 -4.37 13.72
C ARG A 24 -0.71 -5.17 14.83
N ILE A 25 -0.15 -6.34 14.52
CA ILE A 25 0.60 -7.17 15.47
C ILE A 25 1.97 -6.57 15.80
N GLY A 26 2.67 -6.04 14.80
CA GLY A 26 4.06 -5.58 14.93
C GLY A 26 4.22 -4.15 15.42
N ALA A 27 3.27 -3.24 15.09
CA ALA A 27 3.44 -1.80 15.30
C ALA A 27 3.55 -1.38 16.78
N GLY A 28 2.79 -1.99 17.67
CA GLY A 28 2.87 -1.71 19.11
C GLY A 28 4.23 -2.10 19.70
N PRO A 29 4.64 -3.38 19.58
CA PRO A 29 5.88 -3.87 20.16
C PRO A 29 7.16 -3.26 19.56
N PHE A 30 7.22 -3.07 18.24
CA PHE A 30 8.41 -2.51 17.57
C PHE A 30 8.42 -0.98 17.51
N GLY A 31 7.24 -0.35 17.56
CA GLY A 31 7.08 1.01 17.11
C GLY A 31 6.97 1.11 15.58
N ALA A 32 6.41 2.22 15.10
CA ALA A 32 6.12 2.43 13.68
C ALA A 32 7.38 2.43 12.80
N ILE A 33 8.44 3.12 13.24
CA ILE A 33 9.66 3.31 12.45
C ILE A 33 10.52 2.05 12.41
N PRO A 34 10.87 1.39 13.52
CA PRO A 34 11.63 0.13 13.48
C PRO A 34 10.92 -0.96 12.69
N MET A 35 9.59 -1.08 12.85
CA MET A 35 8.80 -2.02 12.07
C MET A 35 8.89 -1.74 10.55
N ALA A 36 8.80 -0.48 10.12
CA ALA A 36 8.94 -0.09 8.72
C ALA A 36 10.36 -0.35 8.19
N GLY A 37 11.39 -0.08 9.00
CA GLY A 37 12.78 -0.36 8.67
C GLY A 37 13.07 -1.85 8.50
N LEU A 38 12.61 -2.68 9.44
CA LEU A 38 12.70 -4.14 9.33
C LEU A 38 11.97 -4.67 8.09
N ARG A 39 10.74 -4.19 7.85
CA ARG A 39 9.96 -4.56 6.68
C ARG A 39 10.71 -4.28 5.38
N THR A 40 11.23 -3.06 5.22
CA THR A 40 11.94 -2.65 4.01
C THR A 40 13.28 -3.34 3.88
N GLY A 41 14.02 -3.52 4.98
CA GLY A 41 15.33 -4.17 5.01
C GLY A 41 15.24 -5.65 4.61
N ILE A 42 14.35 -6.42 5.23
CA ILE A 42 14.16 -7.84 4.90
C ILE A 42 13.65 -7.99 3.46
N ALA A 43 12.68 -7.15 3.04
CA ALA A 43 12.18 -7.19 1.67
C ALA A 43 13.27 -6.83 0.65
N ALA A 44 14.13 -5.85 0.95
CA ALA A 44 15.26 -5.48 0.12
C ALA A 44 16.25 -6.64 -0.05
N LEU A 45 16.60 -7.33 1.04
CA LEU A 45 17.49 -8.50 0.98
C LEU A 45 16.94 -9.57 0.03
N VAL A 46 15.66 -9.91 0.14
CA VAL A 46 15.02 -10.92 -0.72
C VAL A 46 14.96 -10.46 -2.18
N LEU A 47 14.54 -9.21 -2.43
CA LEU A 47 14.36 -8.69 -3.79
C LEU A 47 15.70 -8.45 -4.50
N VAL A 48 16.71 -7.95 -3.79
CA VAL A 48 18.06 -7.75 -4.34
C VAL A 48 18.72 -9.09 -4.64
N ALA A 49 18.60 -10.08 -3.75
CA ALA A 49 19.10 -11.44 -4.03
C ALA A 49 18.42 -12.05 -5.26
N LEU A 50 17.09 -11.90 -5.40
CA LEU A 50 16.36 -12.36 -6.58
C LEU A 50 16.78 -11.62 -7.84
N LEU A 51 17.01 -10.31 -7.79
CA LEU A 51 17.49 -9.51 -8.90
C LEU A 51 18.92 -9.90 -9.30
N ALA A 52 19.79 -10.13 -8.32
CA ALA A 52 21.16 -10.58 -8.54
C ALA A 52 21.21 -11.96 -9.22
N ALA A 53 20.37 -12.90 -8.74
CA ALA A 53 20.24 -14.22 -9.36
C ALA A 53 19.78 -14.18 -10.84
N ARG A 54 19.18 -13.06 -11.26
CA ARG A 54 18.76 -12.81 -12.67
C ARG A 54 19.73 -11.93 -13.45
N GLY A 55 20.87 -11.55 -12.87
CA GLY A 55 21.86 -10.69 -13.52
C GLY A 55 21.42 -9.23 -13.70
N GLY A 56 20.34 -8.79 -13.05
CA GLY A 56 19.70 -7.48 -13.29
C GLY A 56 20.17 -6.35 -12.41
N THR A 57 21.17 -6.54 -11.53
CA THR A 57 21.62 -5.52 -10.56
C THR A 57 22.12 -4.23 -11.19
N ALA A 58 22.63 -4.27 -12.41
CA ALA A 58 23.07 -3.09 -13.16
C ALA A 58 21.91 -2.08 -13.39
N GLU A 59 20.68 -2.57 -13.54
CA GLU A 59 19.50 -1.73 -13.75
C GLU A 59 19.25 -0.76 -12.58
N MET A 60 19.62 -1.12 -11.35
CA MET A 60 19.48 -0.24 -10.18
C MET A 60 20.42 0.98 -10.24
N ARG A 61 21.49 0.90 -11.03
CA ARG A 61 22.47 1.99 -11.19
C ARG A 61 22.05 3.02 -12.24
N VAL A 62 21.03 2.72 -13.04
CA VAL A 62 20.58 3.60 -14.14
C VAL A 62 19.92 4.88 -13.58
N ALA A 63 19.16 4.77 -12.51
CA ALA A 63 18.43 5.91 -11.96
C ALA A 63 18.41 5.91 -10.40
N PRO A 64 19.59 5.96 -9.72
CA PRO A 64 19.66 5.79 -8.27
C PRO A 64 18.88 6.87 -7.50
N GLY A 65 18.92 8.13 -7.94
CA GLY A 65 18.14 9.21 -7.33
C GLY A 65 16.63 9.02 -7.48
N ALA A 66 16.18 8.47 -8.62
CA ALA A 66 14.76 8.18 -8.83
C ALA A 66 14.32 6.98 -7.96
N LEU A 67 15.16 5.96 -7.78
CA LEU A 67 14.90 4.85 -6.89
C LEU A 67 14.88 5.29 -5.42
N LEU A 68 15.75 6.22 -5.01
CA LEU A 68 15.73 6.82 -3.68
C LEU A 68 14.40 7.53 -3.42
N MET A 69 13.98 8.42 -4.33
CA MET A 69 12.71 9.13 -4.20
C MET A 69 11.52 8.16 -4.18
N MET A 70 11.57 7.12 -5.02
CA MET A 70 10.54 6.06 -5.02
C MET A 70 10.53 5.31 -3.70
N GLY A 71 11.69 5.00 -3.11
CA GLY A 71 11.82 4.39 -1.80
C GLY A 71 11.19 5.23 -0.69
N LEU A 72 11.40 6.54 -0.72
CA LEU A 72 10.80 7.49 0.23
C LEU A 72 9.27 7.55 0.06
N LEU A 73 8.79 7.79 -1.18
CA LEU A 73 7.38 8.04 -1.46
C LEU A 73 6.50 6.79 -1.41
N ASN A 74 7.04 5.62 -1.73
CA ASN A 74 6.25 4.38 -1.84
C ASN A 74 6.47 3.43 -0.66
N SER A 75 7.51 3.62 0.13
CA SER A 75 7.87 2.63 1.16
C SER A 75 8.23 3.27 2.50
N ALA A 76 9.32 4.02 2.62
CA ALA A 76 9.83 4.49 3.90
C ALA A 76 8.79 5.29 4.68
N ILE A 77 8.31 6.39 4.11
CA ILE A 77 7.36 7.28 4.78
C ILE A 77 5.97 6.63 4.89
N PRO A 78 5.37 6.06 3.82
CA PRO A 78 4.06 5.42 3.93
C PRO A 78 4.01 4.25 4.91
N PHE A 79 5.05 3.42 4.96
CA PHE A 79 5.06 2.28 5.88
C PHE A 79 5.19 2.73 7.34
N ALA A 80 5.98 3.78 7.61
CA ALA A 80 6.04 4.39 8.93
C ALA A 80 4.70 5.02 9.34
N LEU A 81 4.03 5.73 8.41
CA LEU A 81 2.71 6.33 8.65
C LEU A 81 1.63 5.27 8.90
N PHE A 82 1.57 4.21 8.07
CA PHE A 82 0.66 3.09 8.33
C PHE A 82 1.03 2.32 9.59
N GLY A 83 2.33 2.19 9.92
CA GLY A 83 2.79 1.63 11.17
C GLY A 83 2.28 2.43 12.36
N PHE A 84 2.39 3.76 12.32
CA PHE A 84 1.82 4.65 13.33
C PHE A 84 0.29 4.49 13.41
N ALA A 85 -0.40 4.47 12.28
CA ALA A 85 -1.83 4.26 12.22
C ALA A 85 -2.26 2.91 12.84
N ALA A 86 -1.50 1.85 12.59
CA ALA A 86 -1.78 0.51 13.07
C ALA A 86 -1.68 0.35 14.60
N ILE A 87 -1.03 1.28 15.31
CA ILE A 87 -1.02 1.29 16.78
C ILE A 87 -2.44 1.51 17.33
N SER A 88 -3.23 2.38 16.68
CA SER A 88 -4.54 2.80 17.15
C SER A 88 -5.71 2.29 16.32
N LEU A 89 -5.49 2.05 15.00
CA LEU A 89 -6.54 1.62 14.09
C LEU A 89 -6.57 0.09 13.93
N LYS A 90 -7.77 -0.44 13.73
CA LYS A 90 -7.98 -1.83 13.36
C LYS A 90 -7.36 -2.14 11.99
N ALA A 91 -6.95 -3.39 11.77
CA ALA A 91 -6.36 -3.84 10.51
C ALA A 91 -7.30 -3.59 9.31
N GLY A 92 -8.56 -4.02 9.42
CA GLY A 92 -9.57 -3.80 8.39
C GLY A 92 -9.83 -2.31 8.12
N PHE A 93 -9.85 -1.47 9.16
CA PHE A 93 -10.05 -0.02 9.00
C PHE A 93 -8.90 0.63 8.22
N SER A 94 -7.67 0.28 8.52
CA SER A 94 -6.48 0.75 7.80
C SER A 94 -6.47 0.27 6.34
N ALA A 95 -6.90 -0.97 6.09
CA ALA A 95 -7.04 -1.53 4.74
C ALA A 95 -8.10 -0.78 3.90
N ILE A 96 -9.21 -0.34 4.53
CA ILE A 96 -10.23 0.47 3.84
C ILE A 96 -9.67 1.86 3.51
N LEU A 97 -8.98 2.53 4.44
CA LEU A 97 -8.33 3.81 4.16
C LEU A 97 -7.31 3.70 3.02
N ASN A 98 -6.58 2.58 2.93
CA ASN A 98 -5.63 2.34 1.84
C ASN A 98 -6.30 2.33 0.45
N ALA A 99 -7.58 1.97 0.34
CA ALA A 99 -8.31 1.99 -0.91
C ALA A 99 -8.58 3.41 -1.46
N THR A 100 -8.20 4.47 -0.72
CA THR A 100 -8.26 5.85 -1.19
C THR A 100 -7.06 6.25 -2.06
N ALA A 101 -5.99 5.44 -2.12
CA ALA A 101 -4.79 5.74 -2.89
C ALA A 101 -5.06 6.09 -4.38
N PRO A 102 -5.99 5.43 -5.10
CA PRO A 102 -6.34 5.81 -6.46
C PRO A 102 -6.95 7.21 -6.59
N PHE A 103 -7.64 7.73 -5.57
CA PHE A 103 -8.19 9.10 -5.60
C PHE A 103 -7.07 10.12 -5.65
N TRP A 104 -6.07 9.96 -4.77
CA TRP A 104 -4.87 10.79 -4.76
C TRP A 104 -4.09 10.66 -6.06
N GLY A 105 -3.97 9.43 -6.58
CA GLY A 105 -3.33 9.18 -7.86
C GLY A 105 -3.96 9.97 -9.01
N ALA A 106 -5.30 10.01 -9.08
CA ALA A 106 -6.03 10.79 -10.09
C ALA A 106 -5.85 12.31 -9.92
N LEU A 107 -5.92 12.80 -8.67
CA LEU A 107 -5.72 14.22 -8.36
C LEU A 107 -4.29 14.68 -8.69
N VAL A 108 -3.29 13.89 -8.33
CA VAL A 108 -1.88 14.18 -8.63
C VAL A 108 -1.62 14.10 -10.14
N ALA A 109 -2.20 13.13 -10.86
CA ALA A 109 -2.08 13.06 -12.32
C ALA A 109 -2.65 14.29 -12.99
N PHE A 110 -3.79 14.78 -12.54
CA PHE A 110 -4.37 16.04 -13.03
C PHE A 110 -3.48 17.24 -12.73
N ALA A 111 -3.05 17.40 -11.46
CA ALA A 111 -2.32 18.59 -11.04
C ALA A 111 -0.87 18.63 -11.56
N TRP A 112 -0.23 17.46 -11.70
CA TRP A 112 1.21 17.38 -12.02
C TRP A 112 1.51 16.92 -13.44
N LEU A 113 0.69 16.02 -14.00
CA LEU A 113 0.91 15.48 -15.35
C LEU A 113 0.01 16.14 -16.40
N GLY A 114 -0.96 16.97 -15.99
CA GLY A 114 -1.92 17.61 -16.90
C GLY A 114 -2.96 16.64 -17.47
N ASP A 115 -3.14 15.45 -16.85
CA ASP A 115 -4.13 14.49 -17.29
C ASP A 115 -5.54 15.10 -17.13
N ARG A 116 -6.40 14.92 -18.13
CA ARG A 116 -7.79 15.44 -18.05
C ARG A 116 -8.64 14.59 -17.11
N ILE A 117 -9.33 15.25 -16.19
CA ILE A 117 -10.33 14.59 -15.34
C ILE A 117 -11.71 14.74 -15.99
N THR A 118 -12.34 13.64 -16.33
CA THR A 118 -13.73 13.63 -16.86
C THR A 118 -14.72 13.91 -15.74
N LYS A 119 -15.94 14.39 -16.08
CA LYS A 119 -17.02 14.62 -15.12
C LYS A 119 -17.33 13.36 -14.28
N LEU A 120 -17.27 12.18 -14.91
CA LEU A 120 -17.48 10.90 -14.22
C LEU A 120 -16.40 10.61 -13.18
N ARG A 121 -15.13 10.92 -13.48
CA ARG A 121 -14.02 10.77 -12.51
C ARG A 121 -14.15 11.75 -11.35
N VAL A 122 -14.59 13.00 -11.62
CA VAL A 122 -14.89 13.97 -10.54
C VAL A 122 -16.00 13.46 -9.65
N PHE A 123 -17.08 12.94 -10.23
CA PHE A 123 -18.16 12.32 -9.47
C PHE A 123 -17.66 11.14 -8.64
N GLY A 124 -16.81 10.27 -9.23
CA GLY A 124 -16.17 9.17 -8.51
C GLY A 124 -15.32 9.62 -7.32
N LEU A 125 -14.57 10.73 -7.46
CA LEU A 125 -13.82 11.33 -6.34
C LEU A 125 -14.75 11.79 -5.23
N VAL A 126 -15.83 12.50 -5.55
CA VAL A 126 -16.81 12.99 -4.55
C VAL A 126 -17.44 11.80 -3.82
N VAL A 127 -17.91 10.78 -4.55
CA VAL A 127 -18.46 9.55 -3.96
C VAL A 127 -17.42 8.85 -3.08
N GLY A 128 -16.20 8.70 -3.56
CA GLY A 128 -15.15 8.01 -2.79
C GLY A 128 -14.79 8.73 -1.49
N PHE A 129 -14.63 10.05 -1.53
CA PHE A 129 -14.37 10.83 -0.31
C PHE A 129 -15.57 10.86 0.64
N SER A 130 -16.81 10.84 0.16
CA SER A 130 -17.97 10.68 1.03
C SER A 130 -17.95 9.33 1.74
N GLY A 131 -17.46 8.27 1.09
CA GLY A 131 -17.23 6.97 1.74
C GLY A 131 -16.18 7.03 2.86
N VAL A 132 -15.14 7.85 2.71
CA VAL A 132 -14.19 8.10 3.82
C VAL A 132 -14.89 8.79 4.98
N VAL A 133 -15.75 9.79 4.72
CA VAL A 133 -16.52 10.46 5.78
C VAL A 133 -17.40 9.45 6.51
N VAL A 134 -18.13 8.58 5.78
CA VAL A 134 -18.94 7.50 6.38
C VAL A 134 -18.07 6.58 7.25
N LEU A 135 -16.90 6.18 6.76
CA LEU A 135 -15.98 5.29 7.47
C LEU A 135 -15.51 5.88 8.81
N VAL A 136 -15.14 7.17 8.81
CA VAL A 136 -14.58 7.86 9.99
C VAL A 136 -15.62 8.49 10.89
N TRP A 137 -16.91 8.43 10.51
CA TRP A 137 -18.00 9.04 11.26
C TRP A 137 -18.03 8.58 12.71
N GLY A 138 -18.01 9.53 13.63
CA GLY A 138 -17.99 9.26 15.08
C GLY A 138 -16.68 8.69 15.62
N LYS A 139 -15.63 8.59 14.77
CA LYS A 139 -14.31 8.05 15.17
C LYS A 139 -13.19 9.09 15.16
N LEU A 140 -13.41 10.26 14.58
CA LEU A 140 -12.43 11.35 14.58
C LEU A 140 -12.38 11.99 15.97
N SER A 141 -11.31 11.70 16.70
CA SER A 141 -11.01 12.31 18.00
C SER A 141 -9.54 12.73 18.04
N PHE A 142 -9.27 13.97 18.42
CA PHE A 142 -7.93 14.56 18.54
C PHE A 142 -7.48 14.75 19.99
N GLY A 143 -8.27 14.30 20.96
CA GLY A 143 -7.86 14.26 22.36
C GLY A 143 -6.79 13.17 22.63
N ALA A 144 -6.34 13.07 23.87
CA ALA A 144 -5.38 12.06 24.28
C ALA A 144 -5.90 10.64 23.98
N GLY A 145 -5.11 9.86 23.21
CA GLY A 145 -5.52 8.53 22.74
C GLY A 145 -6.51 8.52 21.59
N GLY A 146 -6.83 9.67 20.98
CA GLY A 146 -7.75 9.77 19.86
C GLY A 146 -7.22 9.16 18.56
N THR A 147 -8.13 8.73 17.69
CA THR A 147 -7.78 8.08 16.41
C THR A 147 -7.53 9.06 15.26
N GLY A 148 -7.81 10.35 15.46
CA GLY A 148 -7.66 11.39 14.43
C GLY A 148 -6.26 11.42 13.80
N PRO A 149 -5.17 11.53 14.58
CA PRO A 149 -3.80 11.52 14.02
C PRO A 149 -3.49 10.25 13.25
N ALA A 150 -3.97 9.09 13.71
CA ALA A 150 -3.77 7.81 13.04
C ALA A 150 -4.51 7.73 11.69
N ILE A 151 -5.73 8.29 11.61
CA ILE A 151 -6.50 8.39 10.36
C ILE A 151 -5.78 9.33 9.38
N LEU A 152 -5.31 10.50 9.84
CA LEU A 152 -4.57 11.44 9.01
C LEU A 152 -3.25 10.83 8.51
N ALA A 153 -2.53 10.08 9.34
CA ALA A 153 -1.33 9.37 8.94
C ALA A 153 -1.62 8.34 7.83
N ALA A 154 -2.69 7.55 7.97
CA ALA A 154 -3.09 6.59 6.94
C ALA A 154 -3.48 7.29 5.62
N LEU A 155 -4.22 8.39 5.67
CA LEU A 155 -4.55 9.20 4.49
C LEU A 155 -3.31 9.86 3.87
N GLY A 156 -2.37 10.34 4.69
CA GLY A 156 -1.08 10.85 4.23
C GLY A 156 -0.25 9.78 3.51
N ALA A 157 -0.25 8.55 4.02
CA ALA A 157 0.39 7.43 3.36
C ALA A 157 -0.22 7.14 1.97
N THR A 158 -1.56 7.18 1.86
CA THR A 158 -2.24 6.96 0.57
C THR A 158 -2.04 8.11 -0.42
N LEU A 159 -1.92 9.35 0.05
CA LEU A 159 -1.51 10.47 -0.78
C LEU A 159 -0.10 10.24 -1.36
N LEU A 160 0.85 9.80 -0.54
CA LEU A 160 2.20 9.47 -0.98
C LEU A 160 2.20 8.31 -2.00
N TYR A 161 1.34 7.31 -1.85
CA TYR A 161 1.14 6.28 -2.89
C TYR A 161 0.62 6.87 -4.20
N GLY A 162 -0.31 7.83 -4.15
CA GLY A 162 -0.77 8.55 -5.33
C GLY A 162 0.34 9.33 -6.03
N ILE A 163 1.19 10.01 -5.25
CA ILE A 163 2.37 10.73 -5.76
C ILE A 163 3.38 9.74 -6.35
N SER A 164 3.69 8.66 -5.63
CA SER A 164 4.68 7.66 -6.05
C SER A 164 4.31 6.97 -7.36
N ALA A 165 3.02 6.65 -7.55
CA ALA A 165 2.54 6.05 -8.79
C ALA A 165 2.77 6.96 -10.01
N ASN A 166 2.50 8.26 -9.88
CA ASN A 166 2.73 9.24 -10.94
C ASN A 166 4.22 9.54 -11.13
N TYR A 167 5.00 9.52 -10.05
CA TYR A 167 6.46 9.65 -10.10
C TYR A 167 7.10 8.48 -10.86
N ALA A 168 6.70 7.24 -10.55
CA ALA A 168 7.17 6.05 -11.26
C ALA A 168 6.85 6.11 -12.76
N ARG A 169 5.62 6.51 -13.11
CA ARG A 169 5.19 6.70 -14.51
C ARG A 169 6.10 7.69 -15.24
N ARG A 170 6.55 8.76 -14.58
CA ARG A 170 7.35 9.84 -15.21
C ARG A 170 8.85 9.57 -15.22
N LYS A 171 9.39 8.92 -14.16
CA LYS A 171 10.84 8.84 -13.92
C LYS A 171 11.40 7.44 -14.00
N LEU A 172 10.58 6.40 -13.94
CA LEU A 172 11.03 5.00 -13.86
C LEU A 172 10.42 4.13 -14.98
N ALA A 173 9.83 4.73 -16.02
CA ALA A 173 9.23 4.01 -17.13
C ALA A 173 10.20 3.07 -17.87
N GLY A 174 11.50 3.37 -17.88
CA GLY A 174 12.55 2.56 -18.48
C GLY A 174 13.24 1.57 -17.54
N THR A 175 12.85 1.54 -16.25
CA THR A 175 13.47 0.66 -15.26
C THR A 175 12.63 -0.62 -15.14
N GLY A 176 13.30 -1.78 -15.17
CA GLY A 176 12.64 -3.05 -14.96
C GLY A 176 11.88 -3.10 -13.63
N ALA A 177 10.70 -3.70 -13.62
CA ALA A 177 9.80 -3.67 -12.47
C ALA A 177 10.44 -4.30 -11.21
N LEU A 178 11.21 -5.38 -11.37
CA LEU A 178 11.94 -6.01 -10.26
C LEU A 178 13.07 -5.11 -9.75
N ALA A 179 13.81 -4.44 -10.65
CA ALA A 179 14.88 -3.51 -10.29
C ALA A 179 14.32 -2.27 -9.56
N ASN A 180 13.17 -1.74 -10.02
CA ASN A 180 12.47 -0.67 -9.33
C ASN A 180 12.08 -1.09 -7.90
N SER A 181 11.50 -2.29 -7.72
CA SER A 181 11.12 -2.77 -6.39
C SER A 181 12.33 -3.02 -5.49
N ALA A 182 13.35 -3.72 -6.00
CA ALA A 182 14.56 -4.02 -5.24
C ALA A 182 15.28 -2.72 -4.83
N GLY A 183 15.47 -1.80 -5.79
CA GLY A 183 16.16 -0.54 -5.57
C GLY A 183 15.40 0.41 -4.64
N SER A 184 14.08 0.53 -4.80
CA SER A 184 13.27 1.37 -3.92
C SER A 184 13.17 0.81 -2.50
N GLN A 185 13.07 -0.50 -2.31
CA GLN A 185 13.09 -1.12 -0.98
C GLN A 185 14.46 -0.98 -0.31
N LEU A 186 15.55 -1.16 -1.06
CA LEU A 186 16.91 -0.94 -0.55
C LEU A 186 17.11 0.52 -0.12
N ALA A 187 16.71 1.48 -0.96
CA ALA A 187 16.79 2.89 -0.64
C ALA A 187 15.96 3.24 0.61
N ALA A 188 14.73 2.73 0.71
CA ALA A 188 13.88 2.91 1.89
C ALA A 188 14.54 2.33 3.15
N ALA A 189 15.12 1.13 3.06
CA ALA A 189 15.82 0.49 4.17
C ALA A 189 17.03 1.32 4.63
N LEU A 190 17.85 1.82 3.70
CA LEU A 190 19.01 2.65 4.02
C LEU A 190 18.61 3.98 4.69
N VAL A 191 17.54 4.62 4.21
CA VAL A 191 17.02 5.85 4.83
C VAL A 191 16.45 5.59 6.22
N LEU A 192 15.72 4.49 6.40
CA LEU A 192 15.12 4.16 7.70
C LEU A 192 16.14 3.59 8.71
N LEU A 193 17.28 3.09 8.26
CA LEU A 193 18.26 2.41 9.12
C LEU A 193 18.68 3.25 10.36
N PRO A 194 19.13 4.51 10.22
CA PRO A 194 19.51 5.31 11.37
C PRO A 194 18.35 5.54 12.35
N PHE A 195 17.13 5.75 11.82
CA PHE A 195 15.95 5.93 12.64
C PHE A 195 15.50 4.60 13.28
N THR A 196 15.67 3.47 12.58
CA THR A 196 15.39 2.13 13.12
C THR A 196 16.28 1.86 14.33
N VAL A 197 17.55 2.21 14.26
CA VAL A 197 18.51 2.06 15.38
C VAL A 197 18.18 3.03 16.51
N ALA A 198 17.92 4.30 16.18
CA ALA A 198 17.63 5.34 17.19
C ALA A 198 16.33 5.10 17.98
N TYR A 199 15.31 4.54 17.32
CA TYR A 199 14.00 4.26 17.93
C TYR A 199 13.79 2.78 18.23
N TRP A 200 14.89 1.99 18.32
CA TRP A 200 14.78 0.57 18.64
C TRP A 200 14.12 0.37 20.01
N PRO A 201 13.15 -0.57 20.11
CA PRO A 201 12.43 -0.78 21.36
C PRO A 201 13.36 -1.18 22.50
N ALA A 202 13.20 -0.55 23.67
CA ALA A 202 13.99 -0.85 24.86
C ALA A 202 13.74 -2.28 25.37
N VAL A 203 12.54 -2.80 25.16
CA VAL A 203 12.16 -4.19 25.49
C VAL A 203 12.05 -4.97 24.19
N MET A 204 12.82 -6.06 24.09
CA MET A 204 12.81 -6.89 22.90
C MET A 204 11.40 -7.48 22.65
N PRO A 205 10.82 -7.27 21.46
CA PRO A 205 9.51 -7.85 21.13
C PRO A 205 9.52 -9.38 21.15
N GLY A 206 8.41 -9.96 21.56
CA GLY A 206 8.25 -11.41 21.59
C GLY A 206 8.23 -12.05 20.20
N VAL A 207 8.11 -13.37 20.14
CA VAL A 207 8.21 -14.16 18.91
C VAL A 207 7.11 -13.79 17.90
N LEU A 208 5.87 -13.57 18.33
CA LEU A 208 4.75 -13.27 17.43
C LEU A 208 4.92 -11.97 16.65
N PRO A 209 5.32 -10.83 17.25
CA PRO A 209 5.69 -9.63 16.50
C PRO A 209 6.82 -9.84 15.49
N TRP A 210 7.86 -10.62 15.83
CA TRP A 210 8.93 -10.94 14.89
C TRP A 210 8.42 -11.73 13.69
N LEU A 211 7.63 -12.78 13.92
CA LEU A 211 7.01 -13.56 12.84
C LEU A 211 6.11 -12.68 11.96
N ALA A 212 5.34 -11.78 12.56
CA ALA A 212 4.49 -10.85 11.81
C ALA A 212 5.30 -9.92 10.90
N VAL A 213 6.40 -9.32 11.40
CA VAL A 213 7.25 -8.42 10.61
C VAL A 213 7.99 -9.18 9.50
N ILE A 214 8.50 -10.37 9.77
CA ILE A 214 9.15 -11.21 8.76
C ILE A 214 8.13 -11.64 7.70
N ALA A 215 6.96 -12.12 8.11
CA ALA A 215 5.88 -12.51 7.19
C ALA A 215 5.43 -11.32 6.32
N MET A 216 5.28 -10.14 6.90
CA MET A 216 4.94 -8.92 6.17
C MET A 216 6.02 -8.55 5.14
N ALA A 217 7.29 -8.63 5.50
CA ALA A 217 8.39 -8.30 4.62
C ALA A 217 8.52 -9.31 3.46
N VAL A 218 8.46 -10.60 3.77
CA VAL A 218 8.65 -11.66 2.78
C VAL A 218 7.40 -11.83 1.92
N PHE A 219 6.24 -12.01 2.52
CA PHE A 219 5.01 -12.35 1.81
C PHE A 219 4.28 -11.12 1.28
N SER A 220 4.01 -10.12 2.13
CA SER A 220 3.21 -8.95 1.73
C SER A 220 4.03 -7.87 1.03
N THR A 221 5.36 -8.00 0.95
CA THR A 221 6.22 -7.05 0.22
C THR A 221 6.99 -7.76 -0.88
N ALA A 222 7.97 -8.61 -0.58
CA ALA A 222 8.83 -9.18 -1.62
C ALA A 222 8.06 -10.11 -2.58
N LEU A 223 7.39 -11.13 -2.07
CA LEU A 223 6.61 -12.07 -2.89
C LEU A 223 5.43 -11.38 -3.60
N ALA A 224 4.74 -10.50 -2.89
CA ALA A 224 3.62 -9.75 -3.45
C ALA A 224 4.04 -8.90 -4.66
N TYR A 225 5.18 -8.23 -4.63
CA TYR A 225 5.69 -7.50 -5.80
C TYR A 225 5.99 -8.44 -6.97
N VAL A 226 6.60 -9.60 -6.72
CA VAL A 226 6.87 -10.58 -7.78
C VAL A 226 5.56 -11.05 -8.44
N ILE A 227 4.53 -11.35 -7.65
CA ILE A 227 3.21 -11.76 -8.16
C ILE A 227 2.56 -10.61 -8.93
N TYR A 228 2.60 -9.40 -8.39
CA TYR A 228 2.00 -8.21 -9.00
C TYR A 228 2.59 -7.93 -10.40
N PHE A 229 3.92 -7.98 -10.54
CA PHE A 229 4.54 -7.74 -11.83
C PHE A 229 4.31 -8.88 -12.84
N ARG A 230 4.24 -10.13 -12.37
CA ARG A 230 3.80 -11.24 -13.22
C ARG A 230 2.36 -11.05 -13.69
N LEU A 231 1.50 -10.54 -12.82
CA LEU A 231 0.11 -10.26 -13.16
C LEU A 231 0.02 -9.12 -14.19
N ILE A 232 0.78 -8.04 -14.00
CA ILE A 232 0.86 -6.94 -14.98
C ILE A 232 1.32 -7.46 -16.35
N ALA A 233 2.36 -8.30 -16.38
CA ALA A 233 2.88 -8.87 -17.62
C ALA A 233 1.86 -9.80 -18.31
N SER A 234 1.02 -10.51 -17.55
CA SER A 234 0.04 -11.46 -18.08
C SER A 234 -1.27 -10.80 -18.54
N VAL A 235 -1.82 -9.87 -17.75
CA VAL A 235 -3.18 -9.32 -17.98
C VAL A 235 -3.21 -7.81 -18.18
N GLY A 236 -2.06 -7.14 -18.12
CA GLY A 236 -1.92 -5.69 -18.22
C GLY A 236 -2.17 -4.96 -16.88
N ALA A 237 -1.65 -3.73 -16.78
CA ALA A 237 -1.72 -2.92 -15.57
C ALA A 237 -3.16 -2.61 -15.13
N THR A 238 -4.04 -2.31 -16.09
CA THR A 238 -5.44 -1.98 -15.81
C THR A 238 -6.21 -3.11 -15.13
N ARG A 239 -5.92 -4.37 -15.50
CA ARG A 239 -6.55 -5.52 -14.84
C ARG A 239 -5.85 -5.89 -13.55
N ALA A 240 -4.51 -5.77 -13.49
CA ALA A 240 -3.75 -6.07 -12.28
C ALA A 240 -4.14 -5.16 -11.11
N ILE A 241 -4.43 -3.87 -11.36
CA ILE A 241 -4.79 -2.91 -10.31
C ILE A 241 -6.13 -3.22 -9.64
N THR A 242 -6.98 -4.08 -10.27
CA THR A 242 -8.24 -4.48 -9.63
C THR A 242 -8.05 -5.21 -8.31
N VAL A 243 -6.85 -5.72 -8.05
CA VAL A 243 -6.48 -6.27 -6.73
C VAL A 243 -6.75 -5.28 -5.59
N THR A 244 -6.59 -3.98 -5.84
CA THR A 244 -6.78 -2.95 -4.80
C THR A 244 -8.22 -2.90 -4.27
N PHE A 245 -9.21 -3.35 -5.04
CA PHE A 245 -10.60 -3.47 -4.60
C PHE A 245 -10.82 -4.62 -3.61
N LEU A 246 -9.95 -5.63 -3.64
CA LEU A 246 -10.04 -6.79 -2.76
C LEU A 246 -9.28 -6.60 -1.45
N ILE A 247 -8.32 -5.66 -1.40
CA ILE A 247 -7.51 -5.41 -0.20
C ILE A 247 -8.37 -5.06 1.03
N PRO A 248 -9.38 -4.17 0.98
CA PRO A 248 -10.24 -3.90 2.12
C PRO A 248 -10.97 -5.14 2.61
N VAL A 249 -11.48 -5.95 1.69
CA VAL A 249 -12.23 -7.18 2.01
C VAL A 249 -11.32 -8.18 2.72
N THR A 250 -10.14 -8.45 2.14
CA THR A 250 -9.16 -9.39 2.75
C THR A 250 -8.57 -8.82 4.03
N GLY A 251 -8.33 -7.51 4.14
CA GLY A 251 -7.85 -6.87 5.37
C GLY A 251 -8.87 -6.96 6.52
N MET A 252 -10.16 -6.75 6.24
CA MET A 252 -11.23 -6.98 7.23
C MET A 252 -11.33 -8.45 7.62
N PHE A 253 -11.25 -9.36 6.65
CA PHE A 253 -11.29 -10.81 6.89
C PHE A 253 -10.15 -11.25 7.81
N TRP A 254 -8.92 -10.87 7.54
CA TRP A 254 -7.77 -11.20 8.38
C TRP A 254 -7.86 -10.60 9.78
N GLY A 255 -8.31 -9.34 9.91
CA GLY A 255 -8.52 -8.70 11.20
C GLY A 255 -9.61 -9.41 12.02
N TRP A 256 -10.69 -9.83 11.37
CA TRP A 256 -11.76 -10.59 12.02
C TRP A 256 -11.29 -11.97 12.48
N VAL A 257 -10.63 -12.73 11.61
CA VAL A 257 -10.22 -14.13 11.89
C VAL A 257 -9.14 -14.21 12.96
N PHE A 258 -8.11 -13.36 12.88
CA PHE A 258 -6.90 -13.50 13.72
C PHE A 258 -6.85 -12.55 14.91
N LEU A 259 -7.57 -11.42 14.86
CA LEU A 259 -7.56 -10.41 15.92
C LEU A 259 -8.92 -10.21 16.57
N ALA A 260 -9.93 -11.01 16.20
CA ALA A 260 -11.32 -10.86 16.67
C ALA A 260 -11.87 -9.40 16.47
N GLU A 261 -11.39 -8.69 15.45
CA GLU A 261 -11.82 -7.33 15.15
C GLU A 261 -13.21 -7.33 14.53
N ALA A 262 -14.20 -6.79 15.25
CA ALA A 262 -15.54 -6.67 14.72
C ALA A 262 -15.58 -5.73 13.50
N VAL A 263 -16.21 -6.19 12.42
CA VAL A 263 -16.55 -5.37 11.25
C VAL A 263 -17.78 -4.55 11.61
N THR A 264 -17.63 -3.21 11.64
CA THR A 264 -18.74 -2.30 11.97
C THR A 264 -19.52 -1.92 10.72
N TRP A 265 -20.76 -1.46 10.90
CA TRP A 265 -21.59 -0.97 9.80
C TRP A 265 -20.90 0.14 9.01
N ASN A 266 -20.24 1.08 9.68
CA ASN A 266 -19.47 2.15 9.02
C ASN A 266 -18.32 1.59 8.16
N MET A 267 -17.67 0.51 8.59
CA MET A 267 -16.63 -0.15 7.79
C MET A 267 -17.23 -0.79 6.53
N ALA A 268 -18.35 -1.49 6.66
CA ALA A 268 -19.02 -2.12 5.53
C ALA A 268 -19.55 -1.07 4.53
N ALA A 269 -20.34 -0.10 5.00
CA ALA A 269 -20.90 0.95 4.17
C ALA A 269 -19.80 1.84 3.54
N GLY A 270 -18.83 2.28 4.33
CA GLY A 270 -17.68 3.06 3.85
C GLY A 270 -16.88 2.31 2.78
N THR A 271 -16.66 1.01 2.97
CA THR A 271 -15.98 0.17 1.96
C THR A 271 -16.73 0.18 0.63
N VAL A 272 -18.03 -0.07 0.63
CA VAL A 272 -18.84 -0.09 -0.59
C VAL A 272 -18.74 1.26 -1.31
N VAL A 273 -18.92 2.37 -0.60
CA VAL A 273 -18.90 3.71 -1.18
C VAL A 273 -17.50 4.08 -1.70
N ILE A 274 -16.43 3.77 -0.94
CA ILE A 274 -15.04 4.00 -1.37
C ILE A 274 -14.73 3.18 -2.64
N LEU A 275 -15.12 1.90 -2.67
CA LEU A 275 -14.85 1.05 -3.83
C LEU A 275 -15.63 1.49 -5.07
N LEU A 276 -16.88 1.93 -4.92
CA LEU A 276 -17.67 2.53 -6.02
C LEU A 276 -16.96 3.80 -6.54
N GLY A 277 -16.58 4.70 -5.65
CA GLY A 277 -15.82 5.90 -6.00
C GLY A 277 -14.50 5.58 -6.71
N THR A 278 -13.78 4.56 -6.24
CA THR A 278 -12.53 4.10 -6.87
C THR A 278 -12.78 3.55 -8.27
N ALA A 279 -13.82 2.74 -8.48
CA ALA A 279 -14.18 2.17 -9.78
C ALA A 279 -14.52 3.27 -10.82
N LEU A 280 -15.25 4.30 -10.40
CA LEU A 280 -15.57 5.46 -11.22
C LEU A 280 -14.32 6.33 -11.52
N THR A 281 -13.50 6.59 -10.50
CA THR A 281 -12.29 7.42 -10.62
C THR A 281 -11.23 6.78 -11.51
N THR A 282 -11.05 5.46 -11.42
CA THR A 282 -10.09 4.70 -12.24
C THR A 282 -10.60 4.44 -13.65
N GLY A 283 -11.88 4.69 -13.93
CA GLY A 283 -12.51 4.44 -15.24
C GLY A 283 -12.85 2.99 -15.49
N LEU A 284 -12.86 2.13 -14.46
CA LEU A 284 -13.32 0.74 -14.58
C LEU A 284 -14.83 0.66 -14.87
N ILE A 285 -15.59 1.67 -14.42
CA ILE A 285 -16.99 1.88 -14.75
C ILE A 285 -17.08 3.14 -15.60
N GLY A 286 -17.71 3.07 -16.76
CA GLY A 286 -18.01 4.21 -17.63
C GLY A 286 -16.93 4.57 -18.65
N ALA A 287 -15.83 3.81 -18.78
CA ALA A 287 -15.00 3.91 -19.97
C ALA A 287 -15.78 3.39 -21.18
N ARG A 288 -16.28 4.31 -22.01
CA ARG A 288 -16.66 3.94 -23.38
C ARG A 288 -15.41 3.41 -24.05
N THR A 289 -15.39 2.14 -24.41
CA THR A 289 -14.42 1.59 -25.37
C THR A 289 -14.61 2.36 -26.67
N THR A 290 -13.80 3.37 -26.90
CA THR A 290 -13.63 3.90 -28.26
C THR A 290 -12.87 2.79 -29.00
N PRO A 291 -13.45 2.22 -30.06
CA PRO A 291 -12.67 1.31 -30.91
C PRO A 291 -11.49 2.08 -31.49
N ALA A 292 -10.30 1.43 -31.46
CA ALA A 292 -9.10 1.91 -32.11
C ALA A 292 -9.25 1.96 -33.62
#